data_6ee493f6924f1d3c969844bf532bace3
#
_entry.id   6ee493f6924f1d3c969844bf532bace3
#
_cell.length_a   1.000
_cell.length_b   1.000
_cell.length_c   1.000
_cell.angle_alpha   90.00
_cell.angle_beta   90.00
_cell.angle_gamma   90.00
#
_symmetry.space_group_name_H-M   'P 1'
#
loop_
_entity.id
_entity.type
_entity.pdbx_description
1 polymer ?
#
loop_
_entity_poly.entity_id
_entity_poly.type
_entity_poly.pdbx_seq_one_letter_code
_entity_poly.pdbx_strand_id
1 'polypeptide(L)'
;VCGSTVVLCSATQPCLEQAEYPILLDEQESMTADFQADFDAFRRTVLHAAGKKSFSYEEAADFCTEQYQKNGNLLLVVNTKQAALTMFQKLKERNSEFATVLHLSTNMCPAHRRTVIQQMREQLAAHQPLICITTQLIEAGVDISFRCVVRSMSGLDHAAQAAGRCNRNGEYDCCSVYLIQLEEEKLAAALKQIADEQEITKKILFFHEKEDLLHPEIMQCYFKNYLTTFQNQFSYSIPDLGNETLLRLLSTNSNNVKRAEAQTHENIPPRLKNHAQAFRTAGKKFQVIAEQTTDILVPYGEGNDLISGLNGKLYENEYLKLLRKAQPYFVSVYSGTLKALEAKEALTRLKSDVLSLKPGYYSSEQGVCADGMISMEECFL
;
A
#
# COMPACT_ATOMS: atom_id res chain seq x y z
N VAL A 1 -3.66 11.14 -32.75
CA VAL A 1 -2.43 10.98 -33.54
C VAL A 1 -2.17 9.51 -33.82
N CYS A 2 -2.38 8.61 -32.84
CA CYS A 2 -2.14 7.17 -33.02
C CYS A 2 -3.41 6.36 -33.32
N GLY A 3 -4.59 6.97 -33.39
CA GLY A 3 -5.88 6.27 -33.56
C GLY A 3 -6.23 5.33 -32.40
N SER A 4 -5.63 5.54 -31.23
CA SER A 4 -5.85 4.71 -30.05
C SER A 4 -6.98 5.26 -29.20
N THR A 5 -7.85 4.38 -28.72
CA THR A 5 -8.85 4.71 -27.69
C THR A 5 -8.23 4.53 -26.31
N VAL A 6 -8.43 5.48 -25.42
CA VAL A 6 -7.96 5.42 -24.03
C VAL A 6 -9.19 5.34 -23.13
N VAL A 7 -9.24 4.32 -22.27
CA VAL A 7 -10.28 4.17 -21.25
C VAL A 7 -9.65 4.41 -19.89
N LEU A 8 -10.16 5.39 -19.14
CA LEU A 8 -9.77 5.66 -17.76
C LEU A 8 -10.73 4.91 -16.84
N CYS A 9 -10.21 3.92 -16.12
CA CYS A 9 -10.97 3.13 -15.16
C CYS A 9 -10.30 3.21 -13.79
N SER A 10 -11.03 3.70 -12.79
CA SER A 10 -10.55 3.83 -11.42
C SER A 10 -11.69 3.58 -10.44
N ALA A 11 -11.38 2.98 -9.29
CA ALA A 11 -12.33 2.80 -8.20
C ALA A 11 -12.76 4.15 -7.58
N THR A 12 -11.91 5.16 -7.70
CA THR A 12 -12.14 6.53 -7.26
C THR A 12 -11.80 7.44 -8.43
N GLN A 13 -12.71 8.34 -8.81
CA GLN A 13 -12.46 9.25 -9.93
C GLN A 13 -11.85 10.56 -9.43
N PRO A 14 -10.54 10.79 -9.64
CA PRO A 14 -9.92 12.08 -9.36
C PRO A 14 -10.44 13.13 -10.35
N CYS A 15 -10.58 14.37 -9.89
CA CYS A 15 -11.02 15.50 -10.71
C CYS A 15 -9.90 15.92 -11.68
N LEU A 16 -9.62 15.12 -12.72
CA LEU A 16 -8.50 15.31 -13.64
C LEU A 16 -8.58 16.61 -14.46
N GLU A 17 -9.76 17.17 -14.58
CA GLU A 17 -10.01 18.49 -15.19
C GLU A 17 -9.39 19.65 -14.39
N GLN A 18 -9.06 19.42 -13.11
CA GLN A 18 -8.45 20.41 -12.21
C GLN A 18 -6.94 20.24 -12.03
N ALA A 19 -6.35 19.28 -12.71
CA ALA A 19 -4.91 19.07 -12.68
C ALA A 19 -4.17 20.20 -13.41
N GLU A 20 -2.88 20.40 -13.14
CA GLU A 20 -2.00 21.37 -13.86
C GLU A 20 -2.03 21.14 -15.37
N TYR A 21 -2.16 19.90 -15.80
CA TYR A 21 -2.35 19.49 -17.19
C TYR A 21 -3.68 18.74 -17.28
N PRO A 22 -4.80 19.47 -17.46
CA PRO A 22 -6.12 18.87 -17.36
C PRO A 22 -6.39 17.89 -18.48
N ILE A 23 -7.07 16.80 -18.12
CA ILE A 23 -7.73 15.92 -19.08
C ILE A 23 -9.19 16.37 -19.10
N LEU A 24 -9.56 17.02 -20.20
CA LEU A 24 -10.94 17.48 -20.40
C LEU A 24 -11.71 16.31 -21.03
N LEU A 25 -12.77 15.91 -20.38
CA LEU A 25 -13.70 14.86 -20.85
C LEU A 25 -15.07 15.54 -21.04
N ASP A 26 -15.72 15.28 -22.16
CA ASP A 26 -17.11 15.67 -22.37
C ASP A 26 -18.04 14.70 -21.61
N GLU A 27 -19.21 15.17 -21.18
CA GLU A 27 -20.23 14.31 -20.55
C GLU A 27 -20.59 13.09 -21.41
N GLN A 28 -20.54 13.25 -22.75
CA GLN A 28 -20.80 12.16 -23.70
C GLN A 28 -19.71 11.09 -23.73
N GLU A 29 -18.53 11.35 -23.16
CA GLU A 29 -17.43 10.40 -23.05
C GLU A 29 -17.52 9.55 -21.77
N SER A 30 -18.50 9.81 -20.89
CA SER A 30 -18.81 8.94 -19.77
C SER A 30 -19.33 7.59 -20.26
N MET A 31 -18.79 6.49 -19.72
CA MET A 31 -19.27 5.14 -20.03
C MET A 31 -20.61 4.83 -19.33
N THR A 32 -21.02 5.65 -18.35
CA THR A 32 -22.29 5.51 -17.61
C THR A 32 -23.17 6.69 -17.91
N ALA A 33 -24.45 6.44 -18.14
CA ALA A 33 -25.44 7.49 -18.43
C ALA A 33 -25.87 8.25 -17.18
N ASP A 34 -25.92 7.58 -16.04
CA ASP A 34 -26.29 8.13 -14.73
C ASP A 34 -25.41 7.52 -13.66
N PHE A 35 -24.32 8.22 -13.35
CA PHE A 35 -23.34 7.78 -12.36
C PHE A 35 -23.94 7.66 -10.95
N GLN A 36 -24.88 8.55 -10.58
CA GLN A 36 -25.48 8.51 -9.25
C GLN A 36 -26.41 7.27 -9.11
N ALA A 37 -27.23 7.00 -10.11
CA ALA A 37 -28.08 5.80 -10.10
C ALA A 37 -27.25 4.52 -10.07
N ASP A 38 -26.14 4.46 -10.82
CA ASP A 38 -25.22 3.34 -10.79
C ASP A 38 -24.55 3.20 -9.42
N PHE A 39 -24.09 4.29 -8.81
CA PHE A 39 -23.52 4.29 -7.46
C PHE A 39 -24.51 3.69 -6.45
N ASP A 40 -25.76 4.17 -6.45
CA ASP A 40 -26.80 3.70 -5.54
C ASP A 40 -27.15 2.23 -5.77
N ALA A 41 -27.23 1.80 -7.03
CA ALA A 41 -27.52 0.41 -7.40
C ALA A 41 -26.40 -0.58 -7.00
N PHE A 42 -25.14 -0.14 -7.04
CA PHE A 42 -23.98 -0.97 -6.68
C PHE A 42 -23.48 -0.74 -5.27
N ARG A 43 -24.17 0.09 -4.47
CA ARG A 43 -23.80 0.40 -3.09
C ARG A 43 -23.88 -0.85 -2.21
N ARG A 44 -22.74 -1.32 -1.76
CA ARG A 44 -22.59 -2.53 -0.91
C ARG A 44 -22.00 -2.24 0.45
N THR A 45 -21.48 -1.02 0.63
CA THR A 45 -20.80 -0.59 1.84
C THR A 45 -21.13 0.86 2.15
N VAL A 46 -21.05 1.21 3.43
CA VAL A 46 -21.15 2.60 3.92
C VAL A 46 -19.92 2.87 4.77
N LEU A 47 -19.22 3.95 4.48
CA LEU A 47 -18.06 4.40 5.25
C LEU A 47 -18.47 5.47 6.25
N HIS A 48 -18.32 5.16 7.53
CA HIS A 48 -18.65 6.04 8.65
C HIS A 48 -17.38 6.51 9.36
N ALA A 49 -17.38 7.75 9.86
CA ALA A 49 -16.51 8.10 10.96
C ALA A 49 -16.97 7.39 12.24
N ALA A 50 -16.06 6.85 13.05
CA ALA A 50 -16.42 6.02 14.21
C ALA A 50 -16.92 6.82 15.43
N GLY A 51 -17.45 8.04 15.26
CA GLY A 51 -18.13 8.81 16.30
C GLY A 51 -17.27 9.33 17.45
N LYS A 52 -16.00 8.90 17.56
CA LYS A 52 -15.02 9.38 18.53
C LYS A 52 -13.87 10.09 17.82
N LYS A 53 -13.38 11.19 18.39
CA LYS A 53 -12.29 11.97 17.75
C LYS A 53 -11.00 11.20 17.59
N SER A 54 -10.66 10.35 18.58
CA SER A 54 -9.46 9.51 18.54
C SER A 54 -9.60 8.31 19.47
N PHE A 55 -8.82 7.28 19.21
CA PHE A 55 -8.77 6.04 19.95
C PHE A 55 -7.34 5.76 20.38
N SER A 56 -7.13 5.40 21.64
CA SER A 56 -5.93 4.67 22.04
C SER A 56 -5.94 3.26 21.42
N TYR A 57 -4.80 2.58 21.41
CA TYR A 57 -4.77 1.18 20.93
C TYR A 57 -5.67 0.25 21.73
N GLU A 58 -5.85 0.49 23.04
CA GLU A 58 -6.77 -0.29 23.88
C GLU A 58 -8.21 -0.09 23.43
N GLU A 59 -8.66 1.16 23.34
CA GLU A 59 -10.02 1.50 22.89
C GLU A 59 -10.31 1.04 21.47
N ALA A 60 -9.31 1.11 20.57
CA ALA A 60 -9.44 0.59 19.22
C ALA A 60 -9.59 -0.94 19.20
N ALA A 61 -8.87 -1.64 20.09
CA ALA A 61 -9.00 -3.09 20.21
C ALA A 61 -10.37 -3.49 20.78
N ASP A 62 -10.90 -2.73 21.75
CA ASP A 62 -12.25 -2.94 22.29
C ASP A 62 -13.30 -2.68 21.20
N PHE A 63 -13.18 -1.59 20.45
CA PHE A 63 -14.05 -1.27 19.33
C PHE A 63 -14.02 -2.35 18.24
N CYS A 64 -12.83 -2.80 17.85
CA CYS A 64 -12.68 -3.88 16.86
C CYS A 64 -13.28 -5.20 17.36
N THR A 65 -13.11 -5.53 18.64
CA THR A 65 -13.71 -6.73 19.26
C THR A 65 -15.24 -6.64 19.23
N GLU A 66 -15.81 -5.49 19.56
CA GLU A 66 -17.26 -5.27 19.49
C GLU A 66 -17.78 -5.43 18.04
N GLN A 67 -17.08 -4.83 17.05
CA GLN A 67 -17.48 -4.96 15.65
C GLN A 67 -17.32 -6.39 15.13
N TYR A 68 -16.26 -7.09 15.54
CA TYR A 68 -16.08 -8.50 15.22
C TYR A 68 -17.24 -9.36 15.79
N GLN A 69 -17.62 -9.17 17.04
CA GLN A 69 -18.71 -9.91 17.67
C GLN A 69 -20.05 -9.71 16.95
N LYS A 70 -20.30 -8.52 16.42
CA LYS A 70 -21.51 -8.21 15.64
C LYS A 70 -21.50 -8.84 14.25
N ASN A 71 -20.33 -8.97 13.63
CA ASN A 71 -20.22 -9.30 12.21
C ASN A 71 -19.62 -10.69 11.93
N GLY A 72 -18.99 -11.34 12.91
CA GLY A 72 -18.37 -12.68 12.76
C GLY A 72 -16.98 -12.66 12.11
N ASN A 73 -16.65 -11.63 11.33
CA ASN A 73 -15.30 -11.40 10.83
C ASN A 73 -15.00 -9.90 10.68
N LEU A 74 -13.71 -9.54 10.79
CA LEU A 74 -13.27 -8.16 10.77
C LEU A 74 -11.90 -8.03 10.14
N LEU A 75 -11.74 -7.01 9.29
CA LEU A 75 -10.46 -6.56 8.75
C LEU A 75 -10.10 -5.20 9.38
N LEU A 76 -8.94 -5.12 10.04
CA LEU A 76 -8.35 -3.87 10.49
C LEU A 76 -7.18 -3.48 9.59
N VAL A 77 -7.25 -2.31 8.95
CA VAL A 77 -6.18 -1.76 8.13
C VAL A 77 -5.60 -0.53 8.78
N VAL A 78 -4.30 -0.54 9.06
CA VAL A 78 -3.55 0.56 9.69
C VAL A 78 -2.45 1.09 8.77
N ASN A 79 -1.83 2.22 9.11
CA ASN A 79 -0.84 2.86 8.23
C ASN A 79 0.58 2.37 8.46
N THR A 80 0.89 1.89 9.67
CA THR A 80 2.26 1.51 10.04
C THR A 80 2.36 0.03 10.44
N LYS A 81 3.52 -0.57 10.17
CA LYS A 81 3.80 -1.95 10.61
C LYS A 81 3.77 -2.09 12.12
N GLN A 82 4.21 -1.04 12.85
CA GLN A 82 4.21 -1.04 14.30
C GLN A 82 2.78 -1.03 14.86
N ALA A 83 1.90 -0.18 14.30
CA ALA A 83 0.49 -0.19 14.68
C ALA A 83 -0.17 -1.55 14.36
N ALA A 84 0.15 -2.14 13.20
CA ALA A 84 -0.37 -3.46 12.84
C ALA A 84 0.05 -4.54 13.85
N LEU A 85 1.31 -4.54 14.27
CA LEU A 85 1.84 -5.48 15.25
C LEU A 85 1.21 -5.27 16.63
N THR A 86 1.15 -4.03 17.10
CA THR A 86 0.54 -3.70 18.39
C THR A 86 -0.94 -4.10 18.44
N MET A 87 -1.70 -3.78 17.40
CA MET A 87 -3.10 -4.15 17.30
C MET A 87 -3.30 -5.66 17.17
N PHE A 88 -2.41 -6.35 16.45
CA PHE A 88 -2.42 -7.81 16.38
C PHE A 88 -2.27 -8.45 17.77
N GLN A 89 -1.29 -8.03 18.54
CA GLN A 89 -1.07 -8.55 19.90
C GLN A 89 -2.30 -8.32 20.80
N LYS A 90 -2.83 -7.09 20.83
CA LYS A 90 -4.00 -6.74 21.63
C LYS A 90 -5.27 -7.49 21.24
N LEU A 91 -5.51 -7.64 19.93
CA LEU A 91 -6.68 -8.37 19.44
C LEU A 91 -6.53 -9.88 19.64
N LYS A 92 -5.31 -10.41 19.52
CA LYS A 92 -5.02 -11.82 19.82
C LYS A 92 -5.27 -12.15 21.29
N GLU A 93 -4.78 -11.32 22.21
CA GLU A 93 -5.03 -11.47 23.65
C GLU A 93 -6.52 -11.51 24.01
N ARG A 94 -7.36 -10.69 23.33
CA ARG A 94 -8.79 -10.59 23.61
C ARG A 94 -9.63 -11.68 22.94
N ASN A 95 -9.21 -12.18 21.78
CA ASN A 95 -10.11 -12.92 20.89
C ASN A 95 -9.60 -14.32 20.49
N SER A 96 -8.38 -14.73 20.87
CA SER A 96 -7.78 -16.00 20.41
C SER A 96 -8.57 -17.26 20.81
N GLU A 97 -9.41 -17.18 21.84
CA GLU A 97 -10.31 -18.29 22.22
C GLU A 97 -11.54 -18.41 21.30
N PHE A 98 -11.92 -17.35 20.60
CA PHE A 98 -13.18 -17.26 19.86
C PHE A 98 -13.00 -17.07 18.36
N ALA A 99 -11.83 -16.61 17.94
CA ALA A 99 -11.53 -16.31 16.55
C ALA A 99 -10.07 -16.61 16.19
N THR A 100 -9.84 -16.96 14.95
CA THR A 100 -8.49 -16.88 14.39
C THR A 100 -8.10 -15.41 14.21
N VAL A 101 -6.95 -15.02 14.77
CA VAL A 101 -6.41 -13.67 14.62
C VAL A 101 -5.17 -13.74 13.74
N LEU A 102 -5.19 -13.09 12.59
CA LEU A 102 -4.12 -13.10 11.60
C LEU A 102 -3.47 -11.72 11.48
N HIS A 103 -2.16 -11.71 11.33
CA HIS A 103 -1.38 -10.53 10.96
C HIS A 103 -0.88 -10.65 9.53
N LEU A 104 -0.88 -9.56 8.76
CA LEU A 104 -0.37 -9.52 7.40
C LEU A 104 0.38 -8.20 7.16
N SER A 105 1.70 -8.29 6.94
CA SER A 105 2.52 -7.12 6.65
C SER A 105 3.71 -7.44 5.73
N THR A 106 4.40 -6.40 5.28
CA THR A 106 5.63 -6.55 4.49
C THR A 106 6.85 -6.98 5.31
N ASN A 107 6.70 -7.22 6.63
CA ASN A 107 7.70 -7.95 7.42
C ASN A 107 7.72 -9.45 7.11
N MET A 108 6.67 -9.96 6.46
CA MET A 108 6.59 -11.32 5.96
C MET A 108 7.12 -11.41 4.53
N CYS A 109 7.85 -12.47 4.20
CA CYS A 109 8.26 -12.72 2.83
C CYS A 109 7.05 -13.07 1.93
N PRO A 110 7.16 -12.95 0.59
CA PRO A 110 6.05 -13.24 -0.32
C PRO A 110 5.45 -14.65 -0.17
N ALA A 111 6.27 -15.67 0.14
CA ALA A 111 5.80 -17.05 0.39
C ALA A 111 4.91 -17.07 1.64
N HIS A 112 5.34 -16.48 2.74
CA HIS A 112 4.59 -16.41 3.98
C HIS A 112 3.26 -15.64 3.79
N ARG A 113 3.30 -14.48 3.14
CA ARG A 113 2.08 -13.72 2.85
C ARG A 113 1.06 -14.51 2.03
N ARG A 114 1.51 -15.32 1.05
CA ARG A 114 0.61 -16.22 0.29
C ARG A 114 -0.06 -17.25 1.18
N THR A 115 0.67 -17.84 2.11
CA THR A 115 0.10 -18.81 3.08
C THR A 115 -0.98 -18.14 3.94
N VAL A 116 -0.70 -16.95 4.51
CA VAL A 116 -1.67 -16.21 5.33
C VAL A 116 -2.91 -15.82 4.52
N ILE A 117 -2.73 -15.32 3.29
CA ILE A 117 -3.85 -14.96 2.41
C ILE A 117 -4.70 -16.20 2.04
N GLN A 118 -4.06 -17.33 1.79
CA GLN A 118 -4.78 -18.57 1.50
C GLN A 118 -5.60 -19.06 2.71
N GLN A 119 -4.99 -19.05 3.90
CA GLN A 119 -5.70 -19.35 5.15
C GLN A 119 -6.89 -18.43 5.39
N MET A 120 -6.72 -17.13 5.13
CA MET A 120 -7.77 -16.13 5.23
C MET A 120 -8.94 -16.44 4.31
N ARG A 121 -8.64 -16.78 3.04
CA ARG A 121 -9.67 -17.15 2.04
C ARG A 121 -10.45 -18.40 2.45
N GLU A 122 -9.77 -19.42 2.92
CA GLU A 122 -10.38 -20.66 3.37
C GLU A 122 -11.33 -20.44 4.54
N GLN A 123 -10.91 -19.65 5.53
CA GLN A 123 -11.73 -19.33 6.69
C GLN A 123 -12.93 -18.45 6.35
N LEU A 124 -12.75 -17.43 5.50
CA LEU A 124 -13.86 -16.59 5.04
C LEU A 124 -14.88 -17.41 4.23
N ALA A 125 -14.42 -18.28 3.32
CA ALA A 125 -15.29 -19.17 2.54
C ALA A 125 -16.06 -20.17 3.43
N ALA A 126 -15.44 -20.60 4.53
CA ALA A 126 -16.08 -21.48 5.52
C ALA A 126 -16.90 -20.72 6.57
N HIS A 127 -17.06 -19.40 6.44
CA HIS A 127 -17.72 -18.51 7.41
C HIS A 127 -17.20 -18.67 8.84
N GLN A 128 -15.92 -18.98 8.99
CA GLN A 128 -15.29 -19.13 10.30
C GLN A 128 -14.94 -17.76 10.93
N PRO A 129 -14.99 -17.67 12.27
CA PRO A 129 -14.61 -16.46 13.00
C PRO A 129 -13.17 -16.02 12.70
N LEU A 130 -13.00 -14.80 12.16
CA LEU A 130 -11.72 -14.30 11.70
C LEU A 130 -11.53 -12.81 11.99
N ILE A 131 -10.38 -12.46 12.53
CA ILE A 131 -9.90 -11.08 12.62
C ILE A 131 -8.56 -11.01 11.87
N CYS A 132 -8.43 -10.10 10.91
CA CYS A 132 -7.18 -9.86 10.23
C CYS A 132 -6.71 -8.42 10.46
N ILE A 133 -5.46 -8.26 10.86
CA ILE A 133 -4.81 -6.96 11.03
C ILE A 133 -3.73 -6.80 9.97
N THR A 134 -3.77 -5.70 9.21
CA THR A 134 -2.85 -5.49 8.09
C THR A 134 -2.51 -4.02 7.89
N THR A 135 -1.54 -3.77 7.03
CA THR A 135 -1.26 -2.44 6.47
C THR A 135 -1.95 -2.29 5.11
N GLN A 136 -1.66 -1.20 4.37
CA GLN A 136 -2.18 -0.96 3.01
C GLN A 136 -1.93 -2.11 2.02
N LEU A 137 -1.16 -3.11 2.40
CA LEU A 137 -0.87 -4.29 1.58
C LEU A 137 -2.12 -4.99 1.03
N ILE A 138 -3.23 -4.93 1.76
CA ILE A 138 -4.49 -5.57 1.40
C ILE A 138 -5.31 -4.76 0.39
N GLU A 139 -5.05 -3.47 0.26
CA GLU A 139 -5.84 -2.53 -0.53
C GLU A 139 -5.79 -2.86 -2.03
N ALA A 140 -4.69 -3.49 -2.50
CA ALA A 140 -4.53 -3.88 -3.90
C ALA A 140 -4.12 -5.35 -4.05
N GLY A 141 -4.61 -6.01 -5.11
CA GLY A 141 -4.12 -7.33 -5.54
C GLY A 141 -4.59 -8.53 -4.70
N VAL A 142 -5.40 -8.32 -3.66
CA VAL A 142 -5.93 -9.42 -2.82
C VAL A 142 -7.44 -9.51 -2.97
N ASP A 143 -7.92 -10.69 -3.37
CA ASP A 143 -9.36 -10.97 -3.54
C ASP A 143 -9.89 -11.66 -2.29
N ILE A 144 -10.53 -10.86 -1.43
CA ILE A 144 -11.12 -11.25 -0.14
C ILE A 144 -12.34 -10.38 0.15
N SER A 145 -13.28 -10.90 0.94
CA SER A 145 -14.52 -10.22 1.31
C SER A 145 -14.78 -10.38 2.81
N PHE A 146 -14.70 -9.28 3.56
CA PHE A 146 -15.03 -9.21 4.98
C PHE A 146 -16.40 -8.57 5.19
N ARG A 147 -17.09 -8.89 6.30
CA ARG A 147 -18.35 -8.24 6.68
C ARG A 147 -18.17 -6.88 7.36
N CYS A 148 -17.03 -6.67 7.98
CA CYS A 148 -16.70 -5.40 8.62
C CYS A 148 -15.25 -5.04 8.33
N VAL A 149 -15.02 -3.78 8.01
CA VAL A 149 -13.68 -3.23 7.83
C VAL A 149 -13.53 -2.02 8.75
N VAL A 150 -12.41 -1.97 9.46
CA VAL A 150 -11.97 -0.81 10.23
C VAL A 150 -10.69 -0.29 9.60
N ARG A 151 -10.64 0.99 9.27
CA ARG A 151 -9.48 1.65 8.67
C ARG A 151 -8.97 2.75 9.59
N SER A 152 -7.69 2.73 9.91
CA SER A 152 -7.04 3.88 10.53
C SER A 152 -7.05 5.07 9.57
N MET A 153 -7.19 6.27 10.12
CA MET A 153 -7.27 7.52 9.38
C MET A 153 -6.19 7.61 8.29
N SER A 154 -6.63 7.96 7.08
CA SER A 154 -5.81 8.08 5.87
C SER A 154 -6.51 9.01 4.88
N GLY A 155 -6.05 9.10 3.64
CA GLY A 155 -6.84 9.68 2.56
C GLY A 155 -8.15 8.90 2.34
N LEU A 156 -9.21 9.58 1.90
CA LEU A 156 -10.50 8.91 1.59
C LEU A 156 -10.38 7.93 0.42
N ASP A 157 -9.45 8.12 -0.49
CA ASP A 157 -9.12 7.18 -1.56
C ASP A 157 -8.59 5.84 -1.01
N HIS A 158 -7.70 5.88 -0.02
CA HIS A 158 -7.25 4.70 0.71
C HIS A 158 -8.38 4.05 1.50
N ALA A 159 -9.23 4.86 2.15
CA ALA A 159 -10.40 4.36 2.86
C ALA A 159 -11.39 3.67 1.90
N ALA A 160 -11.59 4.20 0.71
CA ALA A 160 -12.41 3.58 -0.35
C ALA A 160 -11.81 2.25 -0.84
N GLN A 161 -10.47 2.16 -0.98
CA GLN A 161 -9.80 0.90 -1.35
C GLN A 161 -9.95 -0.17 -0.27
N ALA A 162 -9.87 0.21 1.01
CA ALA A 162 -10.14 -0.68 2.13
C ALA A 162 -11.62 -1.10 2.16
N ALA A 163 -12.56 -0.17 1.92
CA ALA A 163 -13.99 -0.43 1.78
C ALA A 163 -14.29 -1.42 0.64
N GLY A 164 -13.50 -1.40 -0.44
CA GLY A 164 -13.55 -2.39 -1.51
C GLY A 164 -13.20 -3.83 -1.08
N ARG A 165 -12.79 -4.06 0.18
CA ARG A 165 -12.61 -5.38 0.81
C ARG A 165 -13.76 -5.75 1.74
N CYS A 166 -14.70 -4.84 1.94
CA CYS A 166 -15.92 -5.06 2.69
C CYS A 166 -17.04 -5.47 1.74
N ASN A 167 -17.75 -6.57 2.05
CA ASN A 167 -18.86 -7.08 1.24
C ASN A 167 -18.57 -7.11 -0.28
N ARG A 168 -17.34 -7.45 -0.61
CA ARG A 168 -16.82 -7.39 -1.99
C ARG A 168 -17.65 -8.24 -2.96
N ASN A 169 -18.11 -9.40 -2.48
CA ASN A 169 -18.88 -10.34 -3.30
C ASN A 169 -20.38 -10.01 -3.32
N GLY A 170 -20.85 -9.01 -2.55
CA GLY A 170 -22.28 -8.67 -2.47
C GLY A 170 -23.12 -9.74 -1.77
N GLU A 171 -22.55 -10.42 -0.77
CA GLU A 171 -23.24 -11.46 -0.01
C GLU A 171 -24.31 -10.90 0.95
N TYR A 172 -24.19 -9.62 1.27
CA TYR A 172 -25.07 -8.87 2.18
C TYR A 172 -25.58 -7.61 1.48
N ASP A 173 -26.74 -7.12 1.88
CA ASP A 173 -27.31 -5.90 1.30
C ASP A 173 -26.38 -4.70 1.47
N CYS A 174 -25.91 -4.48 2.69
CA CYS A 174 -24.96 -3.41 2.99
C CYS A 174 -24.13 -3.73 4.24
N CYS A 175 -22.84 -3.41 4.20
CA CYS A 175 -21.90 -3.61 5.33
C CYS A 175 -21.23 -2.31 5.73
N SER A 176 -20.88 -2.20 7.02
CA SER A 176 -20.25 -1.01 7.56
C SER A 176 -18.74 -1.05 7.48
N VAL A 177 -18.18 0.07 7.08
CA VAL A 177 -16.74 0.38 7.15
C VAL A 177 -16.57 1.54 8.12
N TYR A 178 -15.59 1.46 9.00
CA TYR A 178 -15.33 2.48 10.00
C TYR A 178 -13.97 3.12 9.81
N LEU A 179 -13.93 4.44 9.79
CA LEU A 179 -12.71 5.24 9.82
C LEU A 179 -12.43 5.66 11.27
N ILE A 180 -11.27 5.28 11.81
CA ILE A 180 -10.84 5.59 13.18
C ILE A 180 -9.54 6.39 13.18
N GLN A 181 -9.37 7.32 14.12
CA GLN A 181 -8.11 8.00 14.36
C GLN A 181 -7.38 7.31 15.52
N LEU A 182 -6.20 6.73 15.27
CA LEU A 182 -5.35 6.17 16.31
C LEU A 182 -4.39 7.24 16.86
N GLU A 183 -4.41 7.49 18.18
CA GLU A 183 -3.57 8.53 18.81
C GLU A 183 -2.08 8.19 18.76
N GLU A 184 -1.76 6.91 19.00
CA GLU A 184 -0.37 6.46 19.11
C GLU A 184 0.24 6.07 17.77
N GLU A 185 -0.53 6.07 16.67
CA GLU A 185 -0.01 5.76 15.34
C GLU A 185 0.84 6.91 14.80
N LYS A 186 2.12 6.90 15.14
CA LYS A 186 3.07 7.92 14.68
C LYS A 186 3.51 7.63 13.26
N LEU A 187 3.23 8.55 12.35
CA LEU A 187 3.70 8.49 10.97
C LEU A 187 5.14 8.98 10.89
N ALA A 188 6.04 8.13 10.39
CA ALA A 188 7.42 8.53 10.09
C ALA A 188 7.46 9.59 8.97
N ALA A 189 8.57 10.33 8.86
CA ALA A 189 8.76 11.33 7.80
C ALA A 189 8.57 10.76 6.37
N ALA A 190 8.87 9.48 6.17
CA ALA A 190 8.62 8.75 4.93
C ALA A 190 7.12 8.60 4.59
N LEU A 191 6.23 8.73 5.58
CA LEU A 191 4.77 8.66 5.43
C LEU A 191 4.12 10.05 5.48
N LYS A 192 4.88 11.11 5.19
CA LYS A 192 4.38 12.49 5.19
C LYS A 192 3.15 12.66 4.30
N GLN A 193 3.12 12.01 3.14
CA GLN A 193 1.96 12.07 2.25
C GLN A 193 0.68 11.60 2.95
N ILE A 194 0.75 10.48 3.68
CA ILE A 194 -0.41 9.97 4.46
C ILE A 194 -0.84 10.98 5.53
N ALA A 195 0.14 11.65 6.19
CA ALA A 195 -0.19 12.67 7.18
C ALA A 195 -0.90 13.89 6.55
N ASP A 196 -0.43 14.33 5.39
CA ASP A 196 -1.07 15.43 4.65
C ASP A 196 -2.47 15.02 4.16
N GLU A 197 -2.67 13.78 3.70
CA GLU A 197 -3.96 13.22 3.32
C GLU A 197 -4.92 13.11 4.50
N GLN A 198 -4.43 12.74 5.69
CA GLN A 198 -5.22 12.73 6.92
C GLN A 198 -5.79 14.12 7.24
N GLU A 199 -4.99 15.18 7.05
CA GLU A 199 -5.45 16.56 7.30
C GLU A 199 -6.55 16.98 6.32
N ILE A 200 -6.50 16.53 5.07
CA ILE A 200 -7.59 16.75 4.11
C ILE A 200 -8.85 16.00 4.57
N THR A 201 -8.70 14.73 4.92
CA THR A 201 -9.81 13.90 5.40
C THR A 201 -10.47 14.50 6.66
N LYS A 202 -9.69 14.99 7.62
CA LYS A 202 -10.22 15.67 8.82
C LYS A 202 -11.06 16.90 8.48
N LYS A 203 -10.65 17.69 7.49
CA LYS A 203 -11.44 18.84 7.02
C LYS A 203 -12.77 18.39 6.42
N ILE A 204 -12.78 17.31 5.64
CA ILE A 204 -14.02 16.75 5.08
C ILE A 204 -14.94 16.25 6.22
N LEU A 205 -14.39 15.48 7.17
CA LEU A 205 -15.15 14.97 8.31
C LEU A 205 -15.80 16.07 9.14
N PHE A 206 -15.18 17.22 9.27
CA PHE A 206 -15.75 18.33 10.01
C PHE A 206 -17.13 18.77 9.49
N PHE A 207 -17.35 18.64 8.18
CA PHE A 207 -18.61 19.02 7.52
C PHE A 207 -19.54 17.82 7.26
N HIS A 208 -19.01 16.59 7.16
CA HIS A 208 -19.71 15.39 6.67
C HIS A 208 -19.65 14.20 7.64
N GLU A 209 -19.50 14.45 8.96
CA GLU A 209 -19.27 13.40 9.99
C GLU A 209 -20.34 12.29 9.99
N LYS A 210 -21.60 12.64 9.67
CA LYS A 210 -22.74 11.71 9.72
C LYS A 210 -23.13 11.12 8.38
N GLU A 211 -22.42 11.49 7.33
CA GLU A 211 -22.72 11.06 5.96
C GLU A 211 -21.91 9.83 5.57
N ASP A 212 -22.30 9.20 4.47
CA ASP A 212 -21.48 8.16 3.84
C ASP A 212 -20.29 8.82 3.13
N LEU A 213 -19.11 8.65 3.68
CA LEU A 213 -17.88 9.27 3.15
C LEU A 213 -17.49 8.74 1.76
N LEU A 214 -18.10 7.65 1.28
CA LEU A 214 -17.93 7.16 -0.09
C LEU A 214 -18.87 7.84 -1.10
N HIS A 215 -19.78 8.71 -0.62
CA HIS A 215 -20.68 9.40 -1.54
C HIS A 215 -19.89 10.20 -2.59
N PRO A 216 -20.29 10.15 -3.88
CA PRO A 216 -19.54 10.77 -4.97
C PRO A 216 -19.20 12.24 -4.75
N GLU A 217 -20.13 13.04 -4.22
CA GLU A 217 -19.92 14.48 -3.93
C GLU A 217 -18.82 14.69 -2.88
N ILE A 218 -18.79 13.85 -1.83
CA ILE A 218 -17.77 13.91 -0.77
C ILE A 218 -16.41 13.51 -1.32
N MET A 219 -16.37 12.45 -2.12
CA MET A 219 -15.15 12.00 -2.80
C MET A 219 -14.62 13.07 -3.77
N GLN A 220 -15.50 13.75 -4.53
CA GLN A 220 -15.09 14.87 -5.37
C GLN A 220 -14.52 16.03 -4.54
N CYS A 221 -15.18 16.36 -3.42
CA CYS A 221 -14.68 17.40 -2.51
C CYS A 221 -13.29 17.03 -1.98
N TYR A 222 -13.07 15.77 -1.60
CA TYR A 222 -11.76 15.25 -1.19
C TYR A 222 -10.72 15.44 -2.30
N PHE A 223 -10.98 14.98 -3.53
CA PHE A 223 -10.03 15.08 -4.64
C PHE A 223 -9.74 16.52 -5.05
N LYS A 224 -10.70 17.43 -4.99
CA LYS A 224 -10.45 18.86 -5.22
C LYS A 224 -9.47 19.44 -4.20
N ASN A 225 -9.65 19.12 -2.92
CA ASN A 225 -8.73 19.54 -1.86
C ASN A 225 -7.35 18.87 -2.02
N TYR A 226 -7.32 17.59 -2.38
CA TYR A 226 -6.10 16.83 -2.64
C TYR A 226 -5.27 17.46 -3.76
N LEU A 227 -5.87 17.67 -4.94
CA LEU A 227 -5.20 18.28 -6.08
C LEU A 227 -4.66 19.69 -5.76
N THR A 228 -5.44 20.51 -5.04
CA THR A 228 -5.01 21.84 -4.62
C THR A 228 -3.83 21.77 -3.63
N THR A 229 -3.87 20.85 -2.67
CA THR A 229 -2.84 20.70 -1.63
C THR A 229 -1.52 20.20 -2.24
N PHE A 230 -1.60 19.25 -3.17
CA PHE A 230 -0.43 18.59 -3.75
C PHE A 230 -0.03 19.13 -5.14
N GLN A 231 -0.62 20.22 -5.61
CA GLN A 231 -0.39 20.76 -6.95
C GLN A 231 1.10 20.86 -7.30
N ASN A 232 1.94 21.34 -6.38
CA ASN A 232 3.37 21.48 -6.59
C ASN A 232 4.15 20.14 -6.56
N GLN A 233 3.53 19.06 -6.11
CA GLN A 233 4.17 17.74 -5.99
C GLN A 233 3.89 16.85 -7.20
N PHE A 234 2.90 17.17 -8.03
CA PHE A 234 2.63 16.42 -9.28
C PHE A 234 3.71 16.60 -10.34
N SER A 235 4.53 17.63 -10.23
CA SER A 235 5.68 17.85 -11.10
C SER A 235 6.91 17.14 -10.55
N TYR A 236 7.18 15.91 -11.04
CA TYR A 236 8.40 15.19 -10.70
C TYR A 236 9.62 15.96 -11.19
N SER A 237 10.29 16.68 -10.29
CA SER A 237 11.47 17.47 -10.57
C SER A 237 12.72 16.60 -10.59
N ILE A 238 13.63 16.86 -11.53
CA ILE A 238 14.90 16.16 -11.67
C ILE A 238 16.03 17.17 -11.38
N PRO A 239 16.55 17.21 -10.12
CA PRO A 239 17.55 18.22 -9.71
C PRO A 239 18.81 18.20 -10.57
N ASP A 240 19.30 17.02 -10.93
CA ASP A 240 20.53 16.85 -11.75
C ASP A 240 20.42 17.45 -13.16
N LEU A 241 19.21 17.76 -13.61
CA LEU A 241 18.95 18.39 -14.90
C LEU A 241 18.51 19.85 -14.79
N GLY A 242 18.88 20.53 -13.68
CA GLY A 242 18.53 21.91 -13.43
C GLY A 242 17.05 22.12 -13.12
N ASN A 243 16.47 21.22 -12.32
CA ASN A 243 15.07 21.19 -11.95
C ASN A 243 14.11 21.02 -13.15
N GLU A 244 14.56 20.33 -14.19
CA GLU A 244 13.69 19.90 -15.28
C GLU A 244 12.63 18.93 -14.75
N THR A 245 11.42 18.95 -15.29
CA THR A 245 10.37 18.04 -14.86
C THR A 245 10.26 16.82 -15.76
N LEU A 246 9.91 15.68 -15.17
CA LEU A 246 9.70 14.43 -15.91
C LEU A 246 8.65 14.62 -17.03
N LEU A 247 7.54 15.29 -16.71
CA LEU A 247 6.47 15.56 -17.67
C LEU A 247 6.98 16.40 -18.85
N ARG A 248 7.80 17.40 -18.60
CA ARG A 248 8.39 18.23 -19.67
C ARG A 248 9.34 17.42 -20.55
N LEU A 249 10.14 16.52 -19.98
CA LEU A 249 10.98 15.59 -20.74
C LEU A 249 10.16 14.66 -21.65
N LEU A 250 9.00 14.21 -21.15
CA LEU A 250 8.09 13.30 -21.88
C LEU A 250 7.16 14.02 -22.85
N SER A 251 7.00 15.33 -22.75
CA SER A 251 6.14 16.14 -23.61
C SER A 251 6.98 16.96 -24.63
N THR A 252 7.10 18.24 -24.41
CA THR A 252 7.75 19.16 -25.36
C THR A 252 9.26 19.16 -25.29
N ASN A 253 9.83 18.74 -24.17
CA ASN A 253 11.27 18.83 -23.87
C ASN A 253 11.88 20.21 -24.22
N SER A 254 11.08 21.27 -23.98
CA SER A 254 11.30 22.61 -24.48
C SER A 254 12.65 23.22 -24.07
N ASN A 255 13.12 22.93 -22.86
CA ASN A 255 14.39 23.46 -22.37
C ASN A 255 15.59 22.88 -23.12
N ASN A 256 15.56 21.57 -23.41
CA ASN A 256 16.61 20.93 -24.19
C ASN A 256 16.56 21.34 -25.68
N VAL A 257 15.35 21.53 -26.23
CA VAL A 257 15.17 22.08 -27.58
C VAL A 257 15.80 23.49 -27.67
N LYS A 258 15.44 24.39 -26.73
CA LYS A 258 16.04 25.75 -26.71
C LYS A 258 17.57 25.73 -26.53
N ARG A 259 18.09 24.81 -25.69
CA ARG A 259 19.54 24.66 -25.53
C ARG A 259 20.22 24.19 -26.81
N ALA A 260 19.63 23.21 -27.51
CA ALA A 260 20.15 22.74 -28.78
C ALA A 260 20.11 23.82 -29.84
N GLU A 261 19.01 24.59 -29.98
CA GLU A 261 18.91 25.75 -30.87
C GLU A 261 19.97 26.81 -30.58
N ALA A 262 20.23 27.08 -29.28
CA ALA A 262 21.27 28.04 -28.88
C ALA A 262 22.69 27.54 -29.19
N GLN A 263 22.95 26.23 -29.11
CA GLN A 263 24.27 25.65 -29.39
C GLN A 263 24.54 25.54 -30.90
N THR A 264 23.54 25.23 -31.69
CA THR A 264 23.66 25.06 -33.14
C THR A 264 23.49 26.38 -33.90
N HIS A 265 22.96 27.42 -33.25
CA HIS A 265 22.53 28.68 -33.89
C HIS A 265 21.47 28.47 -34.98
N GLU A 266 20.79 27.31 -34.98
CA GLU A 266 19.76 26.96 -35.96
C GLU A 266 18.44 26.67 -35.25
N ASN A 267 17.32 27.06 -35.87
CA ASN A 267 15.99 26.72 -35.40
C ASN A 267 15.66 25.27 -35.75
N ILE A 268 15.31 24.47 -34.75
CA ILE A 268 14.85 23.11 -35.00
C ILE A 268 13.49 23.13 -35.67
N PRO A 269 13.31 22.47 -36.85
CA PRO A 269 12.05 22.43 -37.53
C PRO A 269 10.90 21.89 -36.65
N PRO A 270 9.67 22.43 -36.74
CA PRO A 270 8.54 22.02 -35.90
C PRO A 270 8.28 20.53 -35.88
N ARG A 271 8.41 19.85 -37.04
CA ARG A 271 8.24 18.39 -37.12
C ARG A 271 9.24 17.59 -36.27
N LEU A 272 10.46 18.10 -36.08
CA LEU A 272 11.49 17.48 -35.27
C LEU A 272 11.27 17.77 -33.78
N LYS A 273 10.66 18.92 -33.43
CA LYS A 273 10.24 19.24 -32.07
C LYS A 273 9.21 18.25 -31.54
N ASN A 274 8.38 17.69 -32.43
CA ASN A 274 7.40 16.64 -32.04
C ASN A 274 8.06 15.30 -31.71
N HIS A 275 9.35 15.11 -31.93
CA HIS A 275 10.14 13.93 -31.60
C HIS A 275 11.25 14.23 -30.57
N ALA A 276 11.12 15.37 -29.85
CA ALA A 276 12.13 15.82 -28.89
C ALA A 276 12.05 15.14 -27.54
N GLN A 277 11.06 14.27 -27.30
CA GLN A 277 10.86 13.58 -26.02
C GLN A 277 12.07 12.76 -25.61
N ALA A 278 12.44 12.86 -24.34
CA ALA A 278 13.61 12.21 -23.77
C ALA A 278 13.25 10.97 -22.94
N PHE A 279 12.51 10.00 -23.53
CA PHE A 279 12.02 8.81 -22.83
C PHE A 279 13.12 8.01 -22.12
N ARG A 280 14.29 7.84 -22.73
CA ARG A 280 15.40 7.11 -22.11
C ARG A 280 15.93 7.83 -20.86
N THR A 281 16.05 9.15 -20.91
CA THR A 281 16.48 9.97 -19.77
C THR A 281 15.43 9.96 -18.68
N ALA A 282 14.16 10.14 -19.05
CA ALA A 282 13.04 10.08 -18.14
C ALA A 282 12.99 8.73 -17.39
N GLY A 283 13.07 7.61 -18.11
CA GLY A 283 13.05 6.26 -17.51
C GLY A 283 14.26 5.98 -16.61
N LYS A 284 15.43 6.56 -16.87
CA LYS A 284 16.60 6.43 -15.98
C LYS A 284 16.50 7.25 -14.70
N LYS A 285 15.80 8.40 -14.78
CA LYS A 285 15.70 9.35 -13.66
C LYS A 285 14.44 9.16 -12.83
N PHE A 286 13.45 8.45 -13.35
CA PHE A 286 12.22 8.18 -12.64
C PHE A 286 12.44 7.07 -11.60
N GLN A 287 12.20 7.39 -10.34
CA GLN A 287 12.21 6.45 -9.23
C GLN A 287 10.84 6.48 -8.55
N VAL A 288 10.11 5.38 -8.62
CA VAL A 288 8.79 5.23 -7.95
C VAL A 288 8.95 5.17 -6.44
N ILE A 289 10.03 4.53 -5.97
CA ILE A 289 10.34 4.38 -4.55
C ILE A 289 11.74 4.95 -4.33
N ALA A 290 11.81 6.08 -3.63
CA ALA A 290 13.07 6.76 -3.34
C ALA A 290 13.87 6.11 -2.21
N GLU A 291 13.23 5.28 -1.37
CA GLU A 291 13.87 4.68 -0.21
C GLU A 291 14.68 3.44 -0.60
N GLN A 292 15.95 3.42 -0.15
CA GLN A 292 16.81 2.26 -0.27
C GLN A 292 16.42 1.21 0.76
N THR A 293 15.94 0.07 0.29
CA THR A 293 15.75 -1.13 1.09
C THR A 293 16.86 -2.14 0.80
N THR A 294 17.15 -3.00 1.77
CA THR A 294 18.05 -4.13 1.60
C THR A 294 17.23 -5.42 1.69
N ASP A 295 17.43 -6.28 0.71
CA ASP A 295 16.76 -7.57 0.68
C ASP A 295 17.53 -8.59 1.55
N ILE A 296 16.82 -9.23 2.47
CA ILE A 296 17.35 -10.28 3.34
C ILE A 296 16.58 -11.58 3.10
N LEU A 297 17.31 -12.67 2.94
CA LEU A 297 16.74 -14.01 2.80
C LEU A 297 16.33 -14.54 4.18
N VAL A 298 15.09 -14.99 4.32
CA VAL A 298 14.52 -15.36 5.63
C VAL A 298 14.28 -16.88 5.74
N PRO A 299 14.42 -17.46 6.96
CA PRO A 299 14.30 -18.88 7.22
C PRO A 299 12.84 -19.32 7.37
N TYR A 300 12.01 -19.06 6.35
CA TYR A 300 10.60 -19.46 6.32
C TYR A 300 10.40 -20.61 5.33
N GLY A 301 9.77 -21.71 5.79
CA GLY A 301 9.53 -22.88 4.94
C GLY A 301 10.81 -23.35 4.22
N GLU A 302 10.77 -23.48 2.89
CA GLU A 302 11.94 -23.85 2.08
C GLU A 302 13.11 -22.85 2.15
N GLY A 303 12.90 -21.66 2.73
CA GLY A 303 13.93 -20.65 2.90
C GLY A 303 15.15 -21.15 3.67
N ASN A 304 14.98 -22.05 4.65
CA ASN A 304 16.07 -22.68 5.40
C ASN A 304 16.99 -23.51 4.48
N ASP A 305 16.42 -24.33 3.61
CA ASP A 305 17.18 -25.17 2.67
C ASP A 305 17.90 -24.28 1.62
N LEU A 306 17.24 -23.21 1.19
CA LEU A 306 17.82 -22.25 0.25
C LEU A 306 18.99 -21.47 0.87
N ILE A 307 18.89 -21.07 2.15
CA ILE A 307 20.00 -20.44 2.90
C ILE A 307 21.20 -21.42 2.96
N SER A 308 20.94 -22.67 3.30
CA SER A 308 21.98 -23.73 3.37
C SER A 308 22.59 -23.97 1.99
N GLY A 309 21.80 -24.08 0.95
CA GLY A 309 22.23 -24.25 -0.44
C GLY A 309 23.10 -23.10 -0.93
N LEU A 310 22.65 -21.84 -0.73
CA LEU A 310 23.39 -20.64 -1.14
C LEU A 310 24.68 -20.40 -0.34
N ASN A 311 24.85 -21.03 0.82
CA ASN A 311 26.09 -20.99 1.59
C ASN A 311 27.12 -22.03 1.14
N GLY A 312 26.76 -22.94 0.23
CA GLY A 312 27.64 -23.97 -0.35
C GLY A 312 28.61 -23.43 -1.40
N LYS A 313 29.42 -24.31 -1.96
CA LYS A 313 30.22 -24.06 -3.17
C LYS A 313 29.30 -24.34 -4.37
N LEU A 314 28.99 -23.30 -5.16
CA LEU A 314 28.08 -23.39 -6.29
C LEU A 314 28.80 -23.03 -7.58
N TYR A 315 28.40 -23.66 -8.68
CA TYR A 315 28.68 -23.17 -10.02
C TYR A 315 27.69 -22.04 -10.37
N GLU A 316 28.09 -21.14 -11.25
CA GLU A 316 27.29 -19.95 -11.59
C GLU A 316 25.83 -20.26 -11.98
N ASN A 317 25.63 -21.29 -12.79
CA ASN A 317 24.29 -21.71 -13.22
C ASN A 317 23.44 -22.28 -12.07
N GLU A 318 24.04 -22.94 -11.09
CA GLU A 318 23.36 -23.46 -9.91
C GLU A 318 22.97 -22.29 -8.96
N TYR A 319 23.90 -21.36 -8.77
CA TYR A 319 23.68 -20.15 -8.01
C TYR A 319 22.47 -19.37 -8.52
N LEU A 320 22.42 -19.08 -9.84
CA LEU A 320 21.31 -18.36 -10.45
C LEU A 320 19.97 -19.09 -10.32
N LYS A 321 19.98 -20.43 -10.40
CA LYS A 321 18.77 -21.25 -10.19
C LYS A 321 18.28 -21.16 -8.74
N LEU A 322 19.17 -21.27 -7.76
CA LEU A 322 18.83 -21.16 -6.35
C LEU A 322 18.36 -19.74 -6.00
N LEU A 323 19.03 -18.72 -6.52
CA LEU A 323 18.63 -17.33 -6.30
C LEU A 323 17.22 -17.04 -6.83
N ARG A 324 16.85 -17.57 -8.00
CA ARG A 324 15.48 -17.46 -8.54
C ARG A 324 14.46 -18.17 -7.64
N LYS A 325 14.79 -19.36 -7.12
CA LYS A 325 13.92 -20.06 -6.17
C LYS A 325 13.80 -19.32 -4.84
N ALA A 326 14.84 -18.61 -4.44
CA ALA A 326 14.88 -17.86 -3.20
C ALA A 326 14.07 -16.55 -3.24
N GLN A 327 13.73 -16.01 -4.42
CA GLN A 327 13.00 -14.75 -4.55
C GLN A 327 11.74 -14.63 -3.67
N PRO A 328 10.87 -15.66 -3.54
CA PRO A 328 9.70 -15.58 -2.67
C PRO A 328 10.02 -15.52 -1.16
N TYR A 329 11.26 -15.76 -0.78
CA TYR A 329 11.70 -15.82 0.62
C TYR A 329 12.55 -14.61 1.02
N PHE A 330 12.64 -13.57 0.19
CA PHE A 330 13.25 -12.31 0.55
C PHE A 330 12.26 -11.35 1.20
N VAL A 331 12.77 -10.60 2.18
CA VAL A 331 12.08 -9.47 2.81
C VAL A 331 12.93 -8.22 2.60
N SER A 332 12.33 -7.17 2.03
CA SER A 332 12.97 -5.87 1.90
C SER A 332 12.84 -5.09 3.21
N VAL A 333 13.94 -4.77 3.86
CA VAL A 333 13.99 -4.03 5.10
C VAL A 333 14.58 -2.64 4.91
N TYR A 334 14.06 -1.65 5.61
CA TYR A 334 14.59 -0.29 5.63
C TYR A 334 15.88 -0.20 6.43
N SER A 335 16.67 0.83 6.16
CA SER A 335 17.98 1.05 6.79
C SER A 335 17.94 1.04 8.33
N GLY A 336 16.87 1.54 8.94
CA GLY A 336 16.67 1.50 10.39
C GLY A 336 16.53 0.08 10.94
N THR A 337 15.69 -0.73 10.29
CA THR A 337 15.52 -2.15 10.66
C THR A 337 16.79 -2.95 10.40
N LEU A 338 17.48 -2.69 9.28
CA LEU A 338 18.75 -3.34 8.96
C LEU A 338 19.78 -3.11 10.07
N LYS A 339 19.99 -1.85 10.48
CA LYS A 339 20.91 -1.48 11.57
C LYS A 339 20.55 -2.14 12.91
N ALA A 340 19.24 -2.23 13.22
CA ALA A 340 18.80 -2.91 14.44
C ALA A 340 19.11 -4.41 14.41
N LEU A 341 18.95 -5.08 13.26
CA LEU A 341 19.29 -6.48 13.06
C LEU A 341 20.82 -6.71 13.09
N GLU A 342 21.61 -5.81 12.51
CA GLU A 342 23.08 -5.84 12.57
C GLU A 342 23.59 -5.69 14.00
N ALA A 343 23.06 -4.74 14.76
CA ALA A 343 23.44 -4.51 16.16
C ALA A 343 23.18 -5.73 17.06
N LYS A 344 22.22 -6.56 16.69
CA LYS A 344 21.87 -7.83 17.40
C LYS A 344 22.57 -9.05 16.80
N GLU A 345 23.46 -8.86 15.84
CA GLU A 345 24.11 -9.95 15.09
C GLU A 345 23.09 -10.95 14.48
N ALA A 346 21.90 -10.45 14.13
CA ALA A 346 20.82 -11.26 13.58
C ALA A 346 21.02 -11.66 12.13
N LEU A 347 21.98 -11.07 11.44
CA LEU A 347 22.27 -11.30 10.03
C LEU A 347 23.52 -12.15 9.84
N THR A 348 23.53 -12.92 8.77
CA THR A 348 24.69 -13.69 8.29
C THR A 348 24.88 -13.40 6.80
N ARG A 349 26.11 -13.05 6.40
CA ARG A 349 26.45 -12.93 4.99
C ARG A 349 26.88 -14.29 4.47
N LEU A 350 26.13 -14.83 3.52
CA LEU A 350 26.43 -16.12 2.90
C LEU A 350 27.64 -16.00 1.95
N LYS A 351 28.26 -17.13 1.58
CA LYS A 351 29.37 -17.17 0.61
C LYS A 351 28.97 -16.60 -0.77
N SER A 352 27.71 -16.63 -1.08
CA SER A 352 27.10 -16.04 -2.27
C SER A 352 26.87 -14.52 -2.20
N ASP A 353 27.39 -13.86 -1.16
CA ASP A 353 27.18 -12.42 -0.86
C ASP A 353 25.73 -12.02 -0.52
N VAL A 354 24.82 -12.98 -0.36
CA VAL A 354 23.44 -12.78 0.05
C VAL A 354 23.38 -12.59 1.57
N LEU A 355 22.63 -11.61 2.05
CA LEU A 355 22.32 -11.46 3.48
C LEU A 355 21.18 -12.41 3.85
N SER A 356 21.37 -13.19 4.90
CA SER A 356 20.34 -14.06 5.47
C SER A 356 20.04 -13.72 6.92
N LEU A 357 18.79 -13.90 7.32
CA LEU A 357 18.31 -13.72 8.68
C LEU A 357 18.50 -15.01 9.48
N LYS A 358 18.94 -14.90 10.72
CA LYS A 358 19.01 -16.07 11.63
C LYS A 358 17.59 -16.49 12.08
N PRO A 359 17.35 -17.80 12.31
CA PRO A 359 16.00 -18.31 12.64
C PRO A 359 15.31 -17.58 13.79
N GLY A 360 15.99 -17.28 14.89
CA GLY A 360 15.45 -16.59 16.05
C GLY A 360 14.95 -15.15 15.82
N TYR A 361 14.98 -14.65 14.59
CA TYR A 361 14.52 -13.30 14.22
C TYR A 361 13.42 -13.34 13.15
N TYR A 362 12.81 -14.49 12.91
CA TYR A 362 11.66 -14.64 12.01
C TYR A 362 10.55 -15.44 12.67
N SER A 363 9.39 -14.81 12.89
CA SER A 363 8.20 -15.43 13.47
C SER A 363 7.25 -15.93 12.37
N SER A 364 6.60 -17.09 12.62
CA SER A 364 5.53 -17.63 11.77
C SER A 364 4.25 -16.78 11.78
N GLU A 365 4.10 -15.86 12.73
CA GLU A 365 2.93 -14.98 12.82
C GLU A 365 3.22 -13.55 12.39
N GLN A 366 4.45 -13.07 12.56
CA GLN A 366 4.78 -11.64 12.42
C GLN A 366 5.79 -11.35 11.31
N GLY A 367 6.52 -12.38 10.85
CA GLY A 367 7.63 -12.20 9.91
C GLY A 367 8.91 -11.75 10.62
N VAL A 368 9.65 -10.81 10.04
CA VAL A 368 10.90 -10.29 10.61
C VAL A 368 10.64 -9.57 11.93
N CYS A 369 11.30 -10.03 13.00
CA CYS A 369 11.24 -9.47 14.35
C CYS A 369 12.61 -8.88 14.71
N ALA A 370 12.75 -7.56 14.63
CA ALA A 370 14.02 -6.90 14.94
C ALA A 370 14.41 -7.03 16.42
N ASP A 371 13.47 -7.30 17.32
CA ASP A 371 13.72 -7.52 18.74
C ASP A 371 14.04 -8.97 19.12
N GLY A 372 13.99 -9.87 18.15
CA GLY A 372 14.12 -11.32 18.38
C GLY A 372 12.78 -11.93 18.82
N MET A 373 12.68 -13.25 18.74
CA MET A 373 11.53 -13.99 19.23
C MET A 373 11.62 -14.17 20.75
N ILE A 374 10.48 -14.07 21.43
CA ILE A 374 10.41 -14.12 22.89
C ILE A 374 10.42 -15.58 23.40
N SER A 375 10.06 -16.56 22.57
CA SER A 375 10.05 -17.98 22.96
C SER A 375 10.85 -18.89 22.02
N MET A 376 11.55 -19.85 22.62
CA MET A 376 12.28 -20.88 21.87
C MET A 376 11.34 -21.88 21.16
N GLU A 377 10.09 -21.99 21.57
CA GLU A 377 9.08 -22.89 20.97
C GLU A 377 8.71 -22.49 19.55
N GLU A 378 8.72 -21.20 19.23
CA GLU A 378 8.49 -20.69 17.87
C GLU A 378 9.66 -20.91 16.90
N CYS A 379 10.85 -21.30 17.39
CA CYS A 379 12.02 -21.56 16.55
C CYS A 379 11.98 -22.90 15.83
N PHE A 380 11.13 -23.83 16.23
CA PHE A 380 11.14 -25.25 15.79
C PHE A 380 9.88 -25.68 15.03
N LEU A 381 8.98 -24.76 14.72
CA LEU A 381 7.84 -24.95 13.82
C LEU A 381 8.18 -24.47 12.40
#